data_a1b8f5d5ab5c2ad1c09de650356356ca
#
_entry.id   a1b8f5d5ab5c2ad1c09de650356356ca
#
_cell.length_a   1.000
_cell.length_b   1.000
_cell.length_c   1.000
_cell.angle_alpha   90.00
_cell.angle_beta   90.00
_cell.angle_gamma   90.00
#
_symmetry.space_group_name_H-M   'P 1'
#
loop_
_entity.id
_entity.type
_entity.pdbx_description
1 polymer ?
#
loop_
_entity_poly.entity_id
_entity_poly.type
_entity_poly.pdbx_seq_one_letter_code
_entity_poly.pdbx_strand_id
1 'polypeptide(L)'
;YDGEWLAERKFDGSCILLHNTGTEKIGYTRRIKPITEILSVVDEINEALDKLPGESLIIGELIAFDKEGKEDPKVLKAVTTETTTEAKARNKYNSLITEGYTFTYNVFDVIFWYGEDVTDRTFLERLELTNHFGERKIEIFTKEKAEEAKQNDWEGFILRKADDKITFTMNGKPKRKGSYKFKFIETTDCIVTKVSNGSGKHEVRFARFRLAQYEK
;
A
#
# COMPACT_ATOMS: atom_id res chain seq x y z
N TYR A 1 -14.63 20.15 2.26
CA TYR A 1 -13.26 20.14 2.79
C TYR A 1 -12.71 21.55 2.66
N ASP A 2 -12.42 22.22 3.78
CA ASP A 2 -11.84 23.54 3.78
C ASP A 2 -10.32 23.44 3.57
N GLY A 3 -9.79 24.14 2.55
CA GLY A 3 -8.38 24.24 2.24
C GLY A 3 -7.92 23.41 1.05
N GLU A 4 -6.67 23.63 0.67
CA GLU A 4 -6.01 22.95 -0.44
C GLU A 4 -5.56 21.55 -0.02
N TRP A 5 -5.91 20.54 -0.82
CA TRP A 5 -5.54 19.16 -0.60
C TRP A 5 -4.58 18.69 -1.68
N LEU A 6 -3.49 18.12 -1.26
CA LEU A 6 -2.57 17.39 -2.12
C LEU A 6 -3.12 15.99 -2.35
N ALA A 7 -3.18 15.59 -3.60
CA ALA A 7 -3.71 14.30 -4.03
C ALA A 7 -2.62 13.44 -4.67
N GLU A 8 -2.60 12.20 -4.26
CA GLU A 8 -1.78 11.14 -4.83
C GLU A 8 -2.69 9.99 -5.24
N ARG A 9 -2.41 9.34 -6.38
CA ARG A 9 -3.13 8.14 -6.77
C ARG A 9 -3.09 7.11 -5.66
N LYS A 10 -4.24 6.57 -5.31
CA LYS A 10 -4.34 5.44 -4.40
C LYS A 10 -4.19 4.15 -5.20
N PHE A 11 -3.03 3.54 -5.08
CA PHE A 11 -2.77 2.22 -5.66
C PHE A 11 -3.41 1.11 -4.82
N ASP A 12 -3.85 0.05 -5.49
CA ASP A 12 -4.30 -1.18 -4.85
C ASP A 12 -3.15 -2.19 -4.78
N GLY A 13 -2.44 -2.17 -3.69
CA GLY A 13 -1.22 -2.93 -3.49
C GLY A 13 -1.10 -3.56 -2.10
N SER A 14 0.12 -3.79 -1.68
CA SER A 14 0.48 -4.27 -0.36
C SER A 14 1.40 -3.28 0.34
N CYS A 15 0.96 -2.77 1.49
CA CYS A 15 1.77 -1.88 2.31
C CYS A 15 2.93 -2.65 2.95
N ILE A 16 4.15 -2.25 2.62
CA ILE A 16 5.41 -2.80 3.11
C ILE A 16 6.19 -1.71 3.80
N LEU A 17 6.81 -2.05 4.93
CA LEU A 17 7.77 -1.19 5.60
C LEU A 17 9.17 -1.76 5.38
N LEU A 18 10.13 -0.91 5.05
CA LEU A 18 11.54 -1.28 4.92
C LEU A 18 12.35 -0.52 5.94
N HIS A 19 13.15 -1.25 6.70
CA HIS A 19 13.96 -0.74 7.79
C HIS A 19 15.42 -1.16 7.58
N ASN A 20 16.31 -0.18 7.49
CA ASN A 20 17.74 -0.39 7.60
C ASN A 20 18.18 0.08 9.00
N THR A 21 18.55 -0.85 9.86
CA THR A 21 18.98 -0.55 11.25
C THR A 21 20.40 -0.03 11.34
N GLY A 22 21.12 0.05 10.20
CA GLY A 22 22.57 0.29 10.15
C GLY A 22 23.39 -1.01 10.13
N THR A 23 22.85 -2.10 10.63
CA THR A 23 23.47 -3.44 10.65
C THR A 23 22.67 -4.48 9.87
N GLU A 24 21.37 -4.33 9.79
CA GLU A 24 20.45 -5.24 9.13
C GLU A 24 19.41 -4.48 8.30
N LYS A 25 18.98 -5.09 7.20
CA LYS A 25 17.88 -4.62 6.36
C LYS A 25 16.68 -5.55 6.54
N ILE A 26 15.55 -5.02 7.02
CA ILE A 26 14.38 -5.81 7.40
C ILE A 26 13.14 -5.28 6.67
N GLY A 27 12.38 -6.19 6.05
CA GLY A 27 11.07 -5.90 5.48
C GLY A 27 9.94 -6.38 6.38
N TYR A 28 8.91 -5.55 6.55
CA TYR A 28 7.74 -5.87 7.36
C TYR A 28 6.44 -5.69 6.59
N THR A 29 5.45 -6.51 6.94
CA THR A 29 4.06 -6.26 6.55
C THR A 29 3.50 -5.04 7.28
N ARG A 30 2.35 -4.53 6.85
CA ARG A 30 1.57 -3.49 7.56
C ARG A 30 1.29 -3.82 9.03
N ARG A 31 1.30 -5.10 9.42
CA ARG A 31 1.09 -5.56 10.81
C ARG A 31 2.39 -5.73 11.59
N ILE A 32 3.48 -5.18 11.08
CA ILE A 32 4.82 -5.24 11.67
C ILE A 32 5.31 -6.70 11.86
N LYS A 33 4.96 -7.57 10.93
CA LYS A 33 5.50 -8.91 10.89
C LYS A 33 6.67 -8.97 9.92
N PRO A 34 7.84 -9.45 10.34
CA PRO A 34 9.00 -9.55 9.46
C PRO A 34 8.75 -10.60 8.37
N ILE A 35 9.05 -10.23 7.14
CA ILE A 35 8.94 -11.08 5.96
C ILE A 35 10.13 -10.85 5.00
N THR A 36 11.29 -10.52 5.55
CA THR A 36 12.49 -10.13 4.80
C THR A 36 12.87 -11.16 3.76
N GLU A 37 12.95 -12.44 4.13
CA GLU A 37 13.32 -13.53 3.22
C GLU A 37 12.35 -13.68 2.04
N ILE A 38 11.05 -13.46 2.29
CA ILE A 38 10.02 -13.53 1.26
C ILE A 38 10.14 -12.32 0.33
N LEU A 39 10.34 -11.13 0.89
CA LEU A 39 10.46 -9.90 0.12
C LEU A 39 11.76 -9.84 -0.70
N SER A 40 12.81 -10.54 -0.27
CA SER A 40 14.10 -10.58 -0.98
C SER A 40 14.02 -11.16 -2.40
N VAL A 41 12.90 -11.79 -2.76
CA VAL A 41 12.68 -12.30 -4.12
C VAL A 41 12.16 -11.21 -5.07
N VAL A 42 11.73 -10.05 -4.55
CA VAL A 42 11.15 -8.94 -5.32
C VAL A 42 12.24 -7.91 -5.59
N ASP A 43 12.61 -7.74 -6.85
CA ASP A 43 13.74 -6.90 -7.26
C ASP A 43 13.53 -5.44 -6.86
N GLU A 44 12.32 -4.90 -6.99
CA GLU A 44 11.96 -3.52 -6.62
C GLU A 44 12.10 -3.25 -5.11
N ILE A 45 11.92 -4.28 -4.29
CA ILE A 45 12.17 -4.19 -2.83
C ILE A 45 13.67 -4.18 -2.55
N ASN A 46 14.44 -5.01 -3.25
CA ASN A 46 15.90 -5.03 -3.11
C ASN A 46 16.52 -3.69 -3.53
N GLU A 47 16.08 -3.13 -4.66
CA GLU A 47 16.51 -1.82 -5.11
C GLU A 47 16.21 -0.71 -4.09
N ALA A 48 15.01 -0.75 -3.48
CA ALA A 48 14.66 0.21 -2.44
C ALA A 48 15.50 0.03 -1.17
N LEU A 49 15.76 -1.23 -0.77
CA LEU A 49 16.64 -1.54 0.37
C LEU A 49 18.09 -1.12 0.12
N ASP A 50 18.57 -1.20 -1.12
CA ASP A 50 19.94 -0.79 -1.46
C ASP A 50 20.11 0.74 -1.45
N LYS A 51 19.06 1.46 -1.80
CA LYS A 51 19.01 2.92 -1.71
C LYS A 51 18.74 3.43 -0.29
N LEU A 52 18.21 2.58 0.62
CA LEU A 52 17.78 2.99 1.94
C LEU A 52 18.98 3.29 2.85
N PRO A 53 19.16 4.52 3.31
CA PRO A 53 20.26 4.88 4.21
C PRO A 53 20.24 4.08 5.52
N GLY A 54 21.38 3.97 6.18
CA GLY A 54 21.46 3.37 7.52
C GLY A 54 20.56 4.09 8.52
N GLU A 55 20.05 3.36 9.50
CA GLU A 55 19.15 3.86 10.56
C GLU A 55 17.92 4.59 9.98
N SER A 56 17.32 4.02 8.93
CA SER A 56 16.15 4.62 8.25
C SER A 56 15.00 3.63 8.13
N LEU A 57 13.78 4.16 8.25
CA LEU A 57 12.52 3.42 8.13
C LEU A 57 11.57 4.14 7.18
N ILE A 58 11.20 3.46 6.10
CA ILE A 58 10.26 3.95 5.09
C ILE A 58 9.01 3.09 5.01
N ILE A 59 7.96 3.67 4.48
CA ILE A 59 6.70 3.00 4.19
C ILE A 59 6.38 3.18 2.71
N GLY A 60 6.06 2.08 2.04
CA GLY A 60 5.67 2.09 0.63
C GLY A 60 4.55 1.11 0.34
N GLU A 61 4.04 1.20 -0.87
CA GLU A 61 3.08 0.26 -1.44
C GLU A 61 3.79 -0.55 -2.52
N LEU A 62 3.79 -1.88 -2.37
CA LEU A 62 4.20 -2.79 -3.42
C LEU A 62 2.98 -3.04 -4.31
N ILE A 63 3.13 -2.79 -5.60
CA ILE A 63 2.08 -2.84 -6.61
C ILE A 63 2.50 -3.84 -7.67
N ALA A 64 1.57 -4.64 -8.15
CA ALA A 64 1.75 -5.50 -9.31
C ALA A 64 0.82 -5.02 -10.44
N PHE A 65 1.36 -4.94 -11.64
CA PHE A 65 0.61 -4.63 -12.84
C PHE A 65 0.64 -5.85 -13.78
N ASP A 66 -0.50 -6.18 -14.35
CA ASP A 66 -0.57 -7.19 -15.41
C ASP A 66 0.01 -6.66 -16.74
N LYS A 67 0.03 -7.50 -17.76
CA LYS A 67 0.54 -7.16 -19.09
C LYS A 67 -0.23 -6.03 -19.80
N GLU A 68 -1.46 -5.73 -19.38
CA GLU A 68 -2.26 -4.60 -19.83
C GLU A 68 -2.00 -3.32 -19.02
N GLY A 69 -1.16 -3.38 -17.98
CA GLY A 69 -0.85 -2.27 -17.08
C GLY A 69 -1.93 -2.03 -16.00
N LYS A 70 -2.82 -2.99 -15.77
CA LYS A 70 -3.83 -2.93 -14.72
C LYS A 70 -3.30 -3.49 -13.40
N GLU A 71 -3.67 -2.85 -12.29
CA GLU A 71 -3.29 -3.31 -10.95
C GLU A 71 -3.95 -4.66 -10.63
N ASP A 72 -3.14 -5.62 -10.14
CA ASP A 72 -3.61 -6.92 -9.66
C ASP A 72 -3.07 -7.24 -8.26
N PRO A 73 -3.74 -6.76 -7.20
CA PRO A 73 -3.30 -6.99 -5.82
C PRO A 73 -3.37 -8.45 -5.38
N LYS A 74 -4.09 -9.31 -6.13
CA LYS A 74 -4.25 -10.72 -5.75
C LYS A 74 -2.95 -11.50 -5.86
N VAL A 75 -2.11 -11.19 -6.87
CA VAL A 75 -0.83 -11.86 -7.08
C VAL A 75 0.20 -11.53 -5.99
N LEU A 76 0.07 -10.37 -5.34
CA LEU A 76 1.00 -9.93 -4.29
C LEU A 76 1.02 -10.86 -3.07
N LYS A 77 -0.07 -11.58 -2.79
CA LYS A 77 -0.13 -12.51 -1.65
C LYS A 77 0.97 -13.57 -1.68
N ALA A 78 1.43 -13.95 -2.86
CA ALA A 78 2.49 -14.95 -3.01
C ALA A 78 3.86 -14.44 -2.50
N VAL A 79 4.08 -13.13 -2.54
CA VAL A 79 5.36 -12.48 -2.17
C VAL A 79 5.25 -11.56 -0.94
N THR A 80 4.08 -11.52 -0.28
CA THR A 80 3.84 -10.68 0.91
C THR A 80 3.21 -11.42 2.07
N THR A 81 2.95 -12.74 1.95
CA THR A 81 2.28 -13.51 3.00
C THR A 81 3.29 -14.27 3.85
N GLU A 82 3.30 -14.03 5.15
CA GLU A 82 4.17 -14.68 6.15
C GLU A 82 4.12 -16.21 6.20
N THR A 83 3.08 -16.83 5.63
CA THR A 83 2.93 -18.30 5.56
C THR A 83 3.57 -18.91 4.31
N THR A 84 4.11 -18.09 3.42
CA THR A 84 4.83 -18.51 2.22
C THR A 84 6.29 -18.74 2.57
N THR A 85 6.95 -19.70 1.91
CA THR A 85 8.42 -19.87 1.98
C THR A 85 9.09 -19.06 0.89
N GLU A 86 10.35 -18.66 1.09
CA GLU A 86 11.15 -17.95 0.07
C GLU A 86 11.13 -18.67 -1.28
N ALA A 87 11.36 -20.00 -1.29
CA ALA A 87 11.37 -20.78 -2.52
C ALA A 87 10.04 -20.72 -3.29
N LYS A 88 8.91 -20.78 -2.57
CA LYS A 88 7.58 -20.64 -3.19
C LYS A 88 7.35 -19.22 -3.71
N ALA A 89 7.75 -18.20 -2.95
CA ALA A 89 7.66 -16.82 -3.36
C ALA A 89 8.49 -16.57 -4.63
N ARG A 90 9.73 -17.05 -4.67
CA ARG A 90 10.63 -16.92 -5.82
C ARG A 90 10.07 -17.59 -7.07
N ASN A 91 9.59 -18.84 -6.96
CA ASN A 91 8.99 -19.54 -8.09
C ASN A 91 7.76 -18.78 -8.62
N LYS A 92 6.92 -18.27 -7.74
CA LYS A 92 5.73 -17.52 -8.16
C LYS A 92 6.09 -16.16 -8.75
N TYR A 93 7.03 -15.43 -8.16
CA TYR A 93 7.53 -14.16 -8.70
C TYR A 93 8.07 -14.36 -10.13
N ASN A 94 8.95 -15.34 -10.33
CA ASN A 94 9.51 -15.64 -11.64
C ASN A 94 8.43 -16.05 -12.67
N SER A 95 7.41 -16.80 -12.24
CA SER A 95 6.26 -17.13 -13.09
C SER A 95 5.52 -15.86 -13.53
N LEU A 96 5.23 -14.95 -12.59
CA LEU A 96 4.54 -13.69 -12.88
C LEU A 96 5.35 -12.81 -13.84
N ILE A 97 6.66 -12.67 -13.65
CA ILE A 97 7.52 -11.95 -14.60
C ILE A 97 7.44 -12.58 -16.00
N THR A 98 7.48 -13.91 -16.08
CA THR A 98 7.35 -14.61 -17.37
C THR A 98 5.96 -14.44 -18.01
N GLU A 99 4.92 -14.30 -17.21
CA GLU A 99 3.54 -14.01 -17.63
C GLU A 99 3.34 -12.53 -18.06
N GLY A 100 4.37 -11.69 -17.91
CA GLY A 100 4.37 -10.27 -18.29
C GLY A 100 3.92 -9.30 -17.19
N TYR A 101 3.86 -9.75 -15.94
CA TYR A 101 3.66 -8.84 -14.82
C TYR A 101 4.88 -7.96 -14.58
N THR A 102 4.63 -6.73 -14.12
CA THR A 102 5.65 -5.82 -13.61
C THR A 102 5.31 -5.42 -12.19
N PHE A 103 6.34 -5.08 -11.41
CA PHE A 103 6.15 -4.66 -10.04
C PHE A 103 6.71 -3.25 -9.85
N THR A 104 6.21 -2.55 -8.85
CA THR A 104 6.72 -1.24 -8.44
C THR A 104 6.59 -1.12 -6.92
N TYR A 105 7.64 -0.63 -6.27
CA TYR A 105 7.56 -0.28 -4.87
C TYR A 105 7.53 1.25 -4.73
N ASN A 106 6.35 1.79 -4.45
CA ASN A 106 6.12 3.23 -4.32
C ASN A 106 6.28 3.66 -2.87
N VAL A 107 7.39 4.30 -2.52
CA VAL A 107 7.64 4.84 -1.18
C VAL A 107 6.77 6.08 -0.98
N PHE A 108 5.86 6.03 0.00
CA PHE A 108 4.91 7.12 0.21
C PHE A 108 5.07 7.88 1.53
N ASP A 109 5.92 7.41 2.45
CA ASP A 109 6.26 8.14 3.67
C ASP A 109 7.58 7.66 4.28
N VAL A 110 8.16 8.49 5.15
CA VAL A 110 9.39 8.24 5.91
C VAL A 110 9.10 8.45 7.39
N ILE A 111 9.60 7.56 8.24
CA ILE A 111 9.43 7.61 9.71
C ILE A 111 10.75 7.95 10.40
N PHE A 112 11.84 7.27 9.98
CA PHE A 112 13.19 7.57 10.42
C PHE A 112 14.08 7.80 9.21
N TRP A 113 15.01 8.73 9.33
CA TRP A 113 15.97 9.08 8.27
C TRP A 113 17.33 9.41 8.87
N TYR A 114 18.32 8.56 8.62
CA TYR A 114 19.67 8.67 9.23
C TYR A 114 19.61 8.73 10.78
N GLY A 115 18.80 7.91 11.43
CA GLY A 115 18.64 7.87 12.88
C GLY A 115 17.73 8.94 13.47
N GLU A 116 17.27 9.92 12.67
CA GLU A 116 16.36 10.96 13.11
C GLU A 116 14.89 10.54 12.96
N ASP A 117 14.09 10.74 14.00
CA ASP A 117 12.63 10.64 13.94
C ASP A 117 12.09 11.86 13.17
N VAL A 118 11.53 11.62 11.97
CA VAL A 118 10.99 12.68 11.10
C VAL A 118 9.46 12.79 11.16
N THR A 119 8.82 12.13 12.11
CA THR A 119 7.35 12.10 12.22
C THR A 119 6.75 13.47 12.54
N ASP A 120 7.50 14.35 13.22
CA ASP A 120 7.12 15.73 13.51
C ASP A 120 7.32 16.70 12.34
N ARG A 121 8.03 16.29 11.29
CA ARG A 121 8.13 17.07 10.05
C ARG A 121 6.80 17.10 9.34
N THR A 122 6.54 18.16 8.59
CA THR A 122 5.36 18.27 7.72
C THR A 122 5.37 17.19 6.62
N PHE A 123 4.20 16.96 6.03
CA PHE A 123 4.12 16.00 4.90
C PHE A 123 5.05 16.40 3.74
N LEU A 124 5.12 17.71 3.40
CA LEU A 124 6.00 18.16 2.32
C LEU A 124 7.48 17.90 2.60
N GLU A 125 7.93 18.16 3.84
CA GLU A 125 9.33 17.88 4.22
C GLU A 125 9.64 16.38 4.17
N ARG A 126 8.71 15.51 4.56
CA ARG A 126 8.89 14.06 4.43
C ARG A 126 8.79 13.58 2.98
N LEU A 127 7.97 14.24 2.17
CA LEU A 127 7.86 13.96 0.73
C LEU A 127 9.20 14.19 0.02
N GLU A 128 9.92 15.25 0.35
CA GLU A 128 11.25 15.51 -0.20
C GLU A 128 12.22 14.35 0.04
N LEU A 129 12.14 13.70 1.23
CA LEU A 129 12.95 12.52 1.53
C LEU A 129 12.57 11.32 0.66
N THR A 130 11.28 11.19 0.28
CA THR A 130 10.85 10.08 -0.59
C THR A 130 11.36 10.20 -2.02
N ASN A 131 11.75 11.39 -2.49
CA ASN A 131 12.32 11.61 -3.83
C ASN A 131 13.63 10.85 -4.02
N HIS A 132 14.29 10.44 -2.93
CA HIS A 132 15.46 9.54 -2.97
C HIS A 132 15.16 8.19 -3.65
N PHE A 133 13.91 7.74 -3.62
CA PHE A 133 13.46 6.47 -4.22
C PHE A 133 12.81 6.65 -5.59
N GLY A 134 12.54 7.86 -5.99
CA GLY A 134 11.88 8.23 -7.24
C GLY A 134 10.90 9.37 -7.05
N GLU A 135 10.69 10.14 -8.10
CA GLU A 135 9.76 11.27 -8.06
C GLU A 135 8.32 10.78 -7.94
N ARG A 136 7.58 11.38 -7.00
CA ARG A 136 6.15 11.08 -6.79
C ARG A 136 5.30 12.15 -7.45
N LYS A 137 4.30 11.71 -8.20
CA LYS A 137 3.33 12.61 -8.80
C LYS A 137 2.27 13.01 -7.77
N ILE A 138 2.44 14.20 -7.18
CA ILE A 138 1.50 14.78 -6.23
C ILE A 138 0.96 16.09 -6.82
N GLU A 139 -0.33 16.25 -6.79
CA GLU A 139 -1.02 17.38 -7.42
C GLU A 139 -2.11 17.92 -6.49
N ILE A 140 -2.58 19.12 -6.76
CA ILE A 140 -3.74 19.68 -6.05
C ILE A 140 -4.99 18.91 -6.47
N PHE A 141 -5.79 18.49 -5.48
CA PHE A 141 -7.03 17.76 -5.72
C PHE A 141 -8.11 18.71 -6.30
N THR A 142 -8.66 18.32 -7.46
CA THR A 142 -9.77 19.01 -8.11
C THR A 142 -10.86 18.01 -8.52
N LYS A 143 -12.04 18.53 -8.87
CA LYS A 143 -13.12 17.67 -9.38
C LYS A 143 -12.76 17.03 -10.71
N GLU A 144 -12.10 17.79 -11.58
CA GLU A 144 -11.66 17.34 -12.91
C GLU A 144 -10.72 16.13 -12.79
N LYS A 145 -9.77 16.19 -11.83
CA LYS A 145 -8.89 15.05 -11.54
C LYS A 145 -9.63 13.84 -11.00
N ALA A 146 -10.67 14.07 -10.20
CA ALA A 146 -11.50 12.96 -9.71
C ALA A 146 -12.26 12.28 -10.86
N GLU A 147 -12.78 13.05 -11.83
CA GLU A 147 -13.45 12.49 -13.01
C GLU A 147 -12.46 11.75 -13.92
N GLU A 148 -11.27 12.32 -14.16
CA GLU A 148 -10.21 11.66 -14.92
C GLU A 148 -9.81 10.31 -14.29
N ALA A 149 -9.59 10.29 -12.98
CA ALA A 149 -9.22 9.08 -12.25
C ALA A 149 -10.32 8.01 -12.32
N LYS A 150 -11.59 8.41 -12.27
CA LYS A 150 -12.73 7.49 -12.43
C LYS A 150 -12.78 6.90 -13.84
N GLN A 151 -12.52 7.70 -14.87
CA GLN A 151 -12.46 7.22 -16.27
C GLN A 151 -11.30 6.22 -16.49
N ASN A 152 -10.22 6.34 -15.71
CA ASN A 152 -9.06 5.46 -15.76
C ASN A 152 -9.13 4.28 -14.78
N ASP A 153 -10.29 3.99 -14.19
CA ASP A 153 -10.49 2.87 -13.25
C ASP A 153 -9.55 2.89 -12.02
N TRP A 154 -9.15 4.07 -11.56
CA TRP A 154 -8.33 4.16 -10.35
C TRP A 154 -9.17 3.85 -9.10
N GLU A 155 -8.57 3.24 -8.07
CA GLU A 155 -9.25 3.02 -6.78
C GLU A 155 -9.68 4.33 -6.11
N GLY A 156 -8.96 5.42 -6.36
CA GLY A 156 -9.19 6.75 -5.82
C GLY A 156 -7.91 7.50 -5.54
N PHE A 157 -7.94 8.32 -4.48
CA PHE A 157 -6.81 9.15 -4.05
C PHE A 157 -6.50 8.99 -2.56
N ILE A 158 -5.25 9.25 -2.21
CA ILE A 158 -4.85 9.63 -0.87
C ILE A 158 -4.75 11.16 -0.87
N LEU A 159 -5.58 11.79 -0.05
CA LEU A 159 -5.58 13.25 0.14
C LEU A 159 -4.79 13.59 1.39
N ARG A 160 -3.88 14.56 1.28
CA ARG A 160 -3.06 15.00 2.40
C ARG A 160 -2.97 16.52 2.47
N LYS A 161 -2.92 17.05 3.70
CA LYS A 161 -2.53 18.43 3.92
C LYS A 161 -1.01 18.56 3.87
N ALA A 162 -0.52 19.66 3.32
CA ALA A 162 0.91 19.96 3.21
C ALA A 162 1.64 19.91 4.56
N ASP A 163 0.98 20.37 5.62
CA ASP A 163 1.47 20.45 7.00
C ASP A 163 1.15 19.21 7.87
N ASP A 164 0.58 18.12 7.28
CA ASP A 164 0.21 16.93 8.04
C ASP A 164 1.44 16.26 8.67
N LYS A 165 1.32 15.98 9.97
CA LYS A 165 2.34 15.29 10.77
C LYS A 165 1.86 13.90 11.15
N ILE A 166 2.78 13.00 11.42
CA ILE A 166 2.47 11.67 11.95
C ILE A 166 2.46 11.75 13.46
N THR A 167 1.32 11.44 14.07
CA THR A 167 1.22 11.28 15.52
C THR A 167 0.89 9.83 15.85
N PHE A 168 1.15 9.41 17.07
CA PHE A 168 0.82 8.06 17.51
C PHE A 168 -0.29 8.11 18.56
N THR A 169 -1.18 7.12 18.52
CA THR A 169 -2.14 6.90 19.59
C THR A 169 -1.41 6.32 20.83
N MET A 170 -2.08 6.33 21.98
CA MET A 170 -1.54 5.69 23.20
C MET A 170 -1.15 4.21 23.00
N ASN A 171 -1.73 3.53 22.00
CA ASN A 171 -1.42 2.14 21.66
C ASN A 171 -0.37 2.03 20.54
N GLY A 172 0.39 3.10 20.26
CA GLY A 172 1.46 3.11 19.24
C GLY A 172 0.97 3.05 17.78
N LYS A 173 -0.34 3.21 17.51
CA LYS A 173 -0.83 3.23 16.14
C LYS A 173 -0.64 4.62 15.52
N PRO A 174 -0.10 4.72 14.30
CA PRO A 174 0.05 6.00 13.62
C PRO A 174 -1.33 6.63 13.36
N LYS A 175 -1.44 7.90 13.65
CA LYS A 175 -2.61 8.73 13.40
C LYS A 175 -2.20 9.95 12.59
N ARG A 176 -2.85 10.14 11.46
CA ARG A 176 -2.68 11.31 10.59
C ARG A 176 -4.00 12.08 10.57
N LYS A 177 -3.99 13.30 11.05
CA LYS A 177 -5.18 14.14 11.11
C LYS A 177 -5.51 14.80 9.76
N GLY A 178 -4.48 15.07 8.97
CA GLY A 178 -4.56 15.71 7.65
C GLY A 178 -4.46 14.72 6.49
N SER A 179 -4.80 13.43 6.65
CA SER A 179 -4.74 12.43 5.58
C SER A 179 -6.04 11.64 5.47
N TYR A 180 -6.61 11.58 4.26
CA TYR A 180 -7.87 10.90 3.97
C TYR A 180 -7.74 10.00 2.74
N LYS A 181 -8.53 8.93 2.73
CA LYS A 181 -8.71 8.07 1.56
C LYS A 181 -9.99 8.49 0.85
N PHE A 182 -9.84 9.00 -0.34
CA PHE A 182 -10.96 9.26 -1.24
C PHE A 182 -11.07 8.07 -2.20
N LYS A 183 -12.16 7.32 -2.11
CA LYS A 183 -12.40 6.14 -2.95
C LYS A 183 -13.62 6.35 -3.83
N PHE A 184 -13.53 5.86 -5.06
CA PHE A 184 -14.71 5.69 -5.89
C PHE A 184 -15.46 4.45 -5.41
N ILE A 185 -16.72 4.63 -5.05
CA ILE A 185 -17.58 3.55 -4.57
C ILE A 185 -18.64 3.31 -5.64
N GLU A 186 -18.64 2.12 -6.19
CA GLU A 186 -19.75 1.65 -6.99
C GLU A 186 -20.70 0.87 -6.11
N THR A 187 -21.99 1.11 -6.27
CA THR A 187 -23.04 0.36 -5.61
C THR A 187 -23.79 -0.48 -6.63
N THR A 188 -24.07 -1.71 -6.27
CA THR A 188 -24.88 -2.59 -7.10
C THR A 188 -25.94 -3.28 -6.23
N ASP A 189 -27.14 -3.41 -6.76
CA ASP A 189 -28.20 -4.16 -6.11
C ASP A 189 -27.96 -5.64 -6.28
N CYS A 190 -27.99 -6.38 -5.17
CA CYS A 190 -27.77 -7.81 -5.16
C CYS A 190 -28.84 -8.51 -4.33
N ILE A 191 -29.18 -9.74 -4.72
CA ILE A 191 -30.00 -10.64 -3.90
C ILE A 191 -29.07 -11.52 -3.07
N VAL A 192 -29.34 -11.62 -1.76
CA VAL A 192 -28.65 -12.58 -0.90
C VAL A 192 -29.25 -13.97 -1.14
N THR A 193 -28.51 -14.84 -1.79
CA THR A 193 -28.96 -16.21 -2.13
C THR A 193 -28.55 -17.24 -1.09
N LYS A 194 -27.54 -16.95 -0.27
CA LYS A 194 -27.11 -17.83 0.82
C LYS A 194 -26.43 -17.03 1.91
N VAL A 195 -26.69 -17.43 3.15
CA VAL A 195 -25.99 -16.94 4.34
C VAL A 195 -25.32 -18.12 5.03
N SER A 196 -24.11 -17.94 5.51
CA SER A 196 -23.41 -18.95 6.30
C SER A 196 -22.65 -18.31 7.46
N ASN A 197 -22.42 -19.09 8.51
CA ASN A 197 -21.70 -18.67 9.68
C ASN A 197 -20.22 -18.40 9.36
N GLY A 198 -19.57 -17.61 10.19
CA GLY A 198 -18.14 -17.42 10.18
C GLY A 198 -17.38 -18.65 10.68
N SER A 199 -16.10 -18.48 10.94
CA SER A 199 -15.24 -19.50 11.53
C SER A 199 -14.48 -18.92 12.75
N GLY A 200 -14.05 -19.78 13.66
CA GLY A 200 -13.34 -19.40 14.86
C GLY A 200 -14.17 -18.45 15.74
N LYS A 201 -13.63 -17.32 16.15
CA LYS A 201 -14.33 -16.36 17.03
C LYS A 201 -15.64 -15.76 16.46
N HIS A 202 -15.93 -16.01 15.20
CA HIS A 202 -17.14 -15.55 14.51
C HIS A 202 -18.10 -16.69 14.13
N GLU A 203 -17.91 -17.88 14.69
CA GLU A 203 -18.68 -19.10 14.34
C GLU A 203 -20.19 -18.97 14.59
N VAL A 204 -20.56 -18.18 15.59
CA VAL A 204 -21.98 -17.93 15.93
C VAL A 204 -22.59 -16.69 15.23
N ARG A 205 -21.86 -16.10 14.27
CA ARG A 205 -22.32 -14.91 13.55
C ARG A 205 -22.36 -15.16 12.06
N PHE A 206 -23.35 -14.57 11.38
CA PHE A 206 -23.35 -14.55 9.92
C PHE A 206 -22.16 -13.76 9.42
N ALA A 207 -21.27 -14.41 8.67
CA ALA A 207 -20.03 -13.80 8.20
C ALA A 207 -19.80 -13.94 6.68
N ARG A 208 -20.62 -14.73 6.00
CA ARG A 208 -20.53 -14.91 4.55
C ARG A 208 -21.90 -14.84 3.93
N PHE A 209 -21.98 -14.05 2.87
CA PHE A 209 -23.17 -13.90 2.04
C PHE A 209 -22.80 -14.31 0.62
N ARG A 210 -23.62 -15.17 -0.01
CA ARG A 210 -23.57 -15.38 -1.44
C ARG A 210 -24.54 -14.39 -2.06
N LEU A 211 -24.05 -13.58 -2.97
CA LEU A 211 -24.81 -12.56 -3.68
C LEU A 211 -25.05 -13.04 -5.12
N ALA A 212 -26.20 -12.72 -5.68
CA ALA A 212 -26.49 -12.81 -7.09
C ALA A 212 -26.95 -11.45 -7.59
N GLN A 213 -26.55 -11.12 -8.81
CA GLN A 213 -26.98 -9.92 -9.51
C GLN A 213 -27.82 -10.34 -10.72
N TYR A 214 -28.86 -9.59 -11.02
CA TYR A 214 -29.57 -9.79 -12.28
C TYR A 214 -28.73 -9.24 -13.43
N GLU A 215 -28.46 -10.07 -14.41
CA GLU A 215 -28.09 -9.58 -15.74
C GLU A 215 -29.35 -8.98 -16.38
N LYS A 216 -29.24 -7.73 -16.83
CA LYS A 216 -30.31 -7.05 -17.57
C LYS A 216 -30.28 -7.47 -19.02
#